data_1847fed6da50ef73a211b9c4e3e31d5f
#
_entry.id   1847fed6da50ef73a211b9c4e3e31d5f
#
_cell.length_a   1.000
_cell.length_b   1.000
_cell.length_c   1.000
_cell.angle_alpha   90.00
_cell.angle_beta   90.00
_cell.angle_gamma   90.00
#
_symmetry.space_group_name_H-M   'P 1'
#
loop_
_entity.id
_entity.type
_entity.pdbx_description
1 polymer ?
#
loop_
_entity_poly.entity_id
_entity_poly.type
_entity_poly.pdbx_seq_one_letter_code
_entity_poly.pdbx_strand_id
1 'polypeptide(L)'
;KNDPESKGTIALWQNIREFLDEEFPDAAMVSEWGDPQRSLEGGFHMDFLLEFGTSHSNDLFRCKEPYFSSRAKGNIYDFVESYKENCEKTAGKGLMCMFSGNHDVDRLARHLHGDELKVAFAFILSMPGAPFIYYGDEIGMRYVEGLKSVEGGYNRTGSRSPMQWDDST
;
A
#
# COMPACT_ATOMS: atom_id res chain seq x y z
N LYS A 1 19.28 16.09 3.67
CA LYS A 1 20.24 16.48 2.61
C LYS A 1 19.44 17.33 1.62
N ASN A 2 19.79 18.61 1.51
CA ASN A 2 19.11 19.54 0.61
C ASN A 2 19.43 19.16 -0.84
N ASP A 3 18.52 18.43 -1.46
CA ASP A 3 18.53 18.21 -2.90
C ASP A 3 17.75 19.33 -3.57
N PRO A 4 18.42 20.18 -4.37
CA PRO A 4 17.73 21.28 -5.07
C PRO A 4 16.64 20.77 -6.02
N GLU A 5 16.78 19.57 -6.57
CA GLU A 5 15.78 18.96 -7.48
C GLU A 5 14.48 18.61 -6.74
N SER A 6 14.57 18.20 -5.47
CA SER A 6 13.39 17.88 -4.68
C SER A 6 12.50 19.10 -4.37
N LYS A 7 13.10 20.28 -4.22
CA LYS A 7 12.34 21.53 -3.99
C LYS A 7 11.51 21.92 -5.19
N GLY A 8 12.06 21.80 -6.39
CA GLY A 8 11.33 22.05 -7.64
C GLY A 8 10.16 21.08 -7.83
N THR A 9 10.37 19.82 -7.51
CA THR A 9 9.34 18.79 -7.59
C THR A 9 8.20 19.07 -6.60
N ILE A 10 8.52 19.39 -5.35
CA ILE A 10 7.51 19.74 -4.33
C ILE A 10 6.71 20.97 -4.77
N ALA A 11 7.38 22.05 -5.21
CA ALA A 11 6.70 23.24 -5.67
C ALA A 11 5.76 22.99 -6.88
N LEU A 12 6.18 22.13 -7.80
CA LEU A 12 5.33 21.73 -8.93
C LEU A 12 4.04 21.06 -8.45
N TRP A 13 4.15 20.08 -7.53
CA TRP A 13 2.99 19.37 -7.02
C TRP A 13 2.08 20.27 -6.17
N GLN A 14 2.65 21.22 -5.42
CA GLN A 14 1.87 22.22 -4.68
C GLN A 14 1.06 23.10 -5.63
N ASN A 15 1.64 23.58 -6.74
CA ASN A 15 0.89 24.35 -7.74
C ASN A 15 -0.23 23.51 -8.40
N ILE A 16 0.03 22.22 -8.67
CA ILE A 16 -1.00 21.31 -9.19
C ILE A 16 -2.12 21.14 -8.15
N ARG A 17 -1.77 21.02 -6.89
CA ARG A 17 -2.76 20.91 -5.81
C ARG A 17 -3.63 22.16 -5.70
N GLU A 18 -3.05 23.35 -5.72
CA GLU A 18 -3.78 24.62 -5.72
C GLU A 18 -4.76 24.69 -6.90
N PHE A 19 -4.31 24.36 -8.10
CA PHE A 19 -5.18 24.30 -9.27
C PHE A 19 -6.33 23.30 -9.10
N LEU A 20 -6.08 22.11 -8.55
CA LEU A 20 -7.13 21.12 -8.32
C LEU A 20 -8.14 21.57 -7.26
N ASP A 21 -7.68 22.18 -6.19
CA ASP A 21 -8.56 22.69 -5.14
C ASP A 21 -9.50 23.81 -5.66
N GLU A 22 -9.03 24.62 -6.63
CA GLU A 22 -9.83 25.69 -7.25
C GLU A 22 -10.81 25.18 -8.30
N GLU A 23 -10.34 24.32 -9.21
CA GLU A 23 -11.11 23.92 -10.39
C GLU A 23 -11.85 22.57 -10.22
N PHE A 24 -11.34 21.71 -9.35
CA PHE A 24 -11.84 20.35 -9.14
C PHE A 24 -11.87 19.98 -7.65
N PRO A 25 -12.66 20.68 -6.80
CA PRO A 25 -12.59 20.54 -5.34
C PRO A 25 -12.95 19.14 -4.81
N ASP A 26 -13.59 18.31 -5.64
CA ASP A 26 -13.91 16.92 -5.30
C ASP A 26 -12.81 15.91 -5.73
N ALA A 27 -11.74 16.38 -6.36
CA ALA A 27 -10.64 15.52 -6.77
C ALA A 27 -9.65 15.25 -5.63
N ALA A 28 -9.09 14.05 -5.60
CA ALA A 28 -8.03 13.69 -4.66
C ALA A 28 -6.75 13.27 -5.39
N MET A 29 -5.63 13.73 -4.89
CA MET A 29 -4.29 13.30 -5.33
C MET A 29 -3.78 12.20 -4.42
N VAL A 30 -3.45 11.05 -5.01
CA VAL A 30 -2.82 9.92 -4.32
C VAL A 30 -1.47 9.67 -4.95
N SER A 31 -0.42 9.57 -4.16
CA SER A 31 0.92 9.25 -4.63
C SER A 31 1.32 7.82 -4.31
N GLU A 32 2.21 7.27 -5.09
CA GLU A 32 2.96 6.06 -4.79
C GLU A 32 4.44 6.43 -4.61
N TRP A 33 4.69 7.33 -3.67
CA TRP A 33 6.03 7.84 -3.40
C TRP A 33 6.75 7.03 -2.32
N GLY A 34 6.00 6.52 -1.35
CA GLY A 34 6.54 5.77 -0.22
C GLY A 34 7.31 6.62 0.79
N ASP A 35 7.10 7.92 0.74
CA ASP A 35 7.58 8.90 1.71
C ASP A 35 6.42 9.82 2.07
N PRO A 36 5.52 9.39 2.97
CA PRO A 36 4.30 10.12 3.28
C PRO A 36 4.57 11.57 3.71
N GLN A 37 5.66 11.82 4.43
CA GLN A 37 5.99 13.18 4.87
C GLN A 37 6.23 14.10 3.66
N ARG A 38 7.06 13.69 2.71
CA ARG A 38 7.37 14.47 1.50
C ARG A 38 6.19 14.60 0.56
N SER A 39 5.47 13.51 0.39
CA SER A 39 4.29 13.47 -0.46
C SER A 39 3.22 14.46 0.00
N LEU A 40 2.85 14.42 1.27
CA LEU A 40 1.85 15.31 1.84
C LEU A 40 2.36 16.77 1.90
N GLU A 41 3.66 16.99 2.12
CA GLU A 41 4.28 18.32 1.97
C GLU A 41 4.16 18.84 0.53
N GLY A 42 4.28 17.96 -0.46
CA GLY A 42 4.05 18.23 -1.88
C GLY A 42 2.60 18.51 -2.27
N GLY A 43 1.65 18.40 -1.32
CA GLY A 43 0.24 18.69 -1.57
C GLY A 43 -0.61 17.49 -1.92
N PHE A 44 -0.07 16.26 -1.93
CA PHE A 44 -0.88 15.07 -2.07
C PHE A 44 -1.83 14.91 -0.87
N HIS A 45 -3.03 14.41 -1.13
CA HIS A 45 -4.00 14.11 -0.08
C HIS A 45 -3.63 12.82 0.66
N MET A 46 -2.99 11.89 -0.06
CA MET A 46 -2.68 10.55 0.43
C MET A 46 -1.37 10.05 -0.19
N ASP A 47 -0.66 9.20 0.55
CA ASP A 47 0.48 8.45 0.04
C ASP A 47 0.42 6.99 0.49
N PHE A 48 0.85 6.07 -0.39
CA PHE A 48 0.93 4.67 -0.06
C PHE A 48 2.11 4.36 0.85
N LEU A 49 1.81 3.60 1.91
CA LEU A 49 2.83 2.97 2.72
C LEU A 49 3.37 1.76 1.94
N LEU A 50 4.55 1.89 1.34
CA LEU A 50 5.11 0.83 0.49
C LEU A 50 5.36 -0.45 1.30
N GLU A 51 5.21 -1.59 0.63
CA GLU A 51 5.31 -2.92 1.22
C GLU A 51 6.70 -3.22 1.78
N PHE A 52 7.73 -2.78 1.08
CA PHE A 52 9.12 -3.07 1.43
C PHE A 52 9.83 -1.87 2.08
N GLY A 53 10.88 -2.16 2.81
CA GLY A 53 11.71 -1.15 3.45
C GLY A 53 11.24 -0.79 4.86
N THR A 54 11.38 0.47 5.20
CA THR A 54 11.20 0.97 6.57
C THR A 54 9.77 0.91 7.09
N SER A 55 8.80 0.60 6.23
CA SER A 55 7.41 0.42 6.65
C SER A 55 7.18 -0.86 7.44
N HIS A 56 8.00 -1.89 7.21
CA HIS A 56 7.81 -3.23 7.77
C HIS A 56 6.46 -3.88 7.43
N SER A 57 5.74 -3.37 6.44
CA SER A 57 4.42 -3.88 6.04
C SER A 57 4.51 -5.31 5.50
N ASN A 58 5.61 -5.63 4.80
CA ASN A 58 5.88 -6.99 4.31
C ASN A 58 5.90 -8.04 5.43
N ASP A 59 6.39 -7.67 6.61
CA ASP A 59 6.48 -8.57 7.77
C ASP A 59 5.10 -8.97 8.30
N LEU A 60 4.10 -8.13 8.07
CA LEU A 60 2.73 -8.41 8.49
C LEU A 60 2.02 -9.40 7.56
N PHE A 61 2.28 -9.32 6.25
CA PHE A 61 1.40 -9.94 5.25
C PHE A 61 2.09 -10.92 4.31
N ARG A 62 3.38 -10.73 3.93
CA ARG A 62 3.97 -11.39 2.76
C ARG A 62 5.35 -12.01 2.96
N CYS A 63 5.98 -11.83 4.10
CA CYS A 63 7.22 -12.55 4.40
C CYS A 63 6.95 -14.06 4.53
N LYS A 64 8.01 -14.86 4.67
CA LYS A 64 7.90 -16.33 4.73
C LYS A 64 6.92 -16.85 5.81
N GLU A 65 6.88 -16.19 6.96
CA GLU A 65 5.94 -16.47 8.06
C GLU A 65 5.34 -15.13 8.51
N PRO A 66 4.31 -14.61 7.80
CA PRO A 66 3.75 -13.29 8.09
C PRO A 66 3.16 -13.22 9.51
N TYR A 67 3.18 -12.05 10.11
CA TYR A 67 2.64 -11.83 11.45
C TYR A 67 1.19 -12.33 11.60
N PHE A 68 0.36 -12.15 10.58
CA PHE A 68 -1.03 -12.60 10.59
C PHE A 68 -1.22 -14.08 10.24
N SER A 69 -0.15 -14.81 9.94
CA SER A 69 -0.24 -16.27 9.80
C SER A 69 -0.35 -16.94 11.17
N SER A 70 -1.13 -18.00 11.26
CA SER A 70 -1.23 -18.86 12.44
C SER A 70 0.11 -19.52 12.84
N ARG A 71 1.09 -19.51 11.93
CA ARG A 71 2.45 -20.02 12.13
C ARG A 71 3.46 -18.94 12.49
N ALA A 72 3.01 -17.70 12.61
CA ALA A 72 3.88 -16.55 12.85
C ALA A 72 4.71 -16.69 14.12
N LYS A 73 5.97 -16.30 14.00
CA LYS A 73 6.93 -16.19 15.12
C LYS A 73 7.45 -14.77 15.29
N GLY A 74 7.04 -13.87 14.39
CA GLY A 74 7.43 -12.48 14.40
C GLY A 74 6.65 -11.64 15.40
N ASN A 75 6.97 -10.37 15.43
CA ASN A 75 6.28 -9.37 16.22
C ASN A 75 5.81 -8.21 15.32
N ILE A 76 4.93 -7.38 15.83
CA ILE A 76 4.37 -6.23 15.13
C ILE A 76 5.10 -4.91 15.45
N TYR A 77 6.08 -4.93 16.36
CA TYR A 77 6.64 -3.71 16.95
C TYR A 77 7.30 -2.79 15.91
N ASP A 78 8.12 -3.32 15.03
CA ASP A 78 8.84 -2.52 14.03
C ASP A 78 7.86 -1.79 13.09
N PHE A 79 6.79 -2.48 12.70
CA PHE A 79 5.69 -1.86 11.94
C PHE A 79 5.00 -0.77 12.74
N VAL A 80 4.63 -1.04 13.98
CA VAL A 80 3.89 -0.08 14.83
C VAL A 80 4.71 1.17 15.09
N GLU A 81 6.00 1.03 15.39
CA GLU A 81 6.89 2.17 15.60
C GLU A 81 7.01 3.02 14.34
N SER A 82 7.30 2.39 13.20
CA SER A 82 7.37 3.09 11.90
C SER A 82 6.05 3.77 11.54
N TYR A 83 4.93 3.07 11.73
CA TYR A 83 3.61 3.60 11.42
C TYR A 83 3.26 4.81 12.30
N LYS A 84 3.51 4.70 13.61
CA LYS A 84 3.28 5.78 14.59
C LYS A 84 4.11 7.03 14.24
N GLU A 85 5.40 6.84 13.95
CA GLU A 85 6.28 7.93 13.55
C GLU A 85 5.77 8.67 12.30
N ASN A 86 5.32 7.91 11.30
CA ASN A 86 4.74 8.49 10.08
C ASN A 86 3.41 9.22 10.39
N CYS A 87 2.54 8.65 11.23
CA CYS A 87 1.31 9.32 11.66
C CYS A 87 1.60 10.65 12.35
N GLU A 88 2.58 10.71 13.25
CA GLU A 88 2.95 11.93 13.97
C GLU A 88 3.50 13.00 13.00
N LYS A 89 4.34 12.63 12.05
CA LYS A 89 4.92 13.53 11.05
C LYS A 89 3.91 14.07 10.04
N THR A 90 2.87 13.31 9.77
CA THR A 90 1.86 13.64 8.75
C THR A 90 0.55 14.13 9.33
N ALA A 91 0.43 14.20 10.65
CA ALA A 91 -0.79 14.62 11.35
C ALA A 91 -1.37 15.93 10.81
N GLY A 92 -2.64 15.87 10.39
CA GLY A 92 -3.36 17.03 9.86
C GLY A 92 -2.99 17.47 8.44
N LYS A 93 -2.06 16.77 7.76
CA LYS A 93 -1.64 17.10 6.39
C LYS A 93 -2.32 16.23 5.33
N GLY A 94 -2.66 15.00 5.66
CA GLY A 94 -3.27 14.03 4.77
C GLY A 94 -3.31 12.63 5.38
N LEU A 95 -3.52 11.61 4.55
CA LEU A 95 -3.71 10.24 4.98
C LEU A 95 -2.60 9.32 4.45
N MET A 96 -2.21 8.36 5.26
CA MET A 96 -1.43 7.21 4.79
C MET A 96 -2.39 6.16 4.24
N CYS A 97 -2.03 5.54 3.11
CA CYS A 97 -2.80 4.46 2.52
C CYS A 97 -2.20 3.11 2.90
N MET A 98 -2.97 2.32 3.64
CA MET A 98 -2.69 0.90 3.78
C MET A 98 -3.44 0.12 2.70
N PHE A 99 -2.75 -0.79 2.02
CA PHE A 99 -3.35 -1.57 0.96
C PHE A 99 -3.31 -3.08 1.23
N SER A 100 -4.32 -3.78 0.76
CA SER A 100 -4.33 -5.25 0.78
C SER A 100 -3.34 -5.83 -0.23
N GLY A 101 -3.16 -5.18 -1.34
CA GLY A 101 -2.26 -5.55 -2.42
C GLY A 101 -2.24 -4.49 -3.52
N ASN A 102 -1.40 -4.72 -4.51
CA ASN A 102 -1.38 -3.98 -5.76
C ASN A 102 -0.80 -4.86 -6.87
N HIS A 103 -0.61 -4.28 -8.04
CA HIS A 103 -0.06 -4.99 -9.20
C HIS A 103 1.44 -5.31 -9.08
N ASP A 104 2.13 -4.83 -8.07
CA ASP A 104 3.57 -4.98 -7.87
C ASP A 104 3.95 -5.93 -6.74
N VAL A 105 2.99 -6.33 -5.92
CA VAL A 105 3.21 -7.26 -4.81
C VAL A 105 2.37 -8.52 -4.94
N ASP A 106 2.73 -9.55 -4.19
CA ASP A 106 1.96 -10.79 -4.12
C ASP A 106 0.57 -10.53 -3.51
N ARG A 107 -0.41 -11.32 -3.93
CA ARG A 107 -1.73 -11.31 -3.30
C ARG A 107 -1.65 -11.81 -1.86
N LEU A 108 -2.46 -11.25 -0.96
CA LEU A 108 -2.53 -11.68 0.44
C LEU A 108 -2.78 -13.20 0.57
N ALA A 109 -3.68 -13.73 -0.26
CA ALA A 109 -4.06 -15.14 -0.24
C ALA A 109 -2.95 -16.11 -0.72
N ARG A 110 -1.80 -15.59 -1.17
CA ARG A 110 -0.59 -16.41 -1.39
C ARG A 110 0.02 -16.87 -0.07
N HIS A 111 -0.06 -16.05 0.96
CA HIS A 111 0.64 -16.21 2.23
C HIS A 111 -0.31 -16.46 3.42
N LEU A 112 -1.51 -15.93 3.37
CA LEU A 112 -2.53 -16.00 4.42
C LEU A 112 -3.76 -16.75 3.93
N HIS A 113 -4.38 -17.56 4.77
CA HIS A 113 -5.48 -18.43 4.38
C HIS A 113 -6.65 -18.41 5.37
N GLY A 114 -7.87 -18.53 4.85
CA GLY A 114 -9.07 -18.64 5.70
C GLY A 114 -9.22 -17.48 6.68
N ASP A 115 -9.26 -17.78 7.97
CA ASP A 115 -9.45 -16.76 9.00
C ASP A 115 -8.25 -15.82 9.17
N GLU A 116 -7.05 -16.21 8.73
CA GLU A 116 -5.88 -15.33 8.70
C GLU A 116 -6.12 -14.11 7.79
N LEU A 117 -6.75 -14.32 6.63
CA LEU A 117 -7.16 -13.23 5.73
C LEU A 117 -8.16 -12.30 6.41
N LYS A 118 -9.16 -12.84 7.12
CA LYS A 118 -10.15 -12.02 7.81
C LYS A 118 -9.51 -11.12 8.87
N VAL A 119 -8.54 -11.66 9.63
CA VAL A 119 -7.80 -10.87 10.62
C VAL A 119 -6.95 -9.80 9.96
N ALA A 120 -6.27 -10.11 8.84
CA ALA A 120 -5.51 -9.13 8.07
C ALA A 120 -6.39 -8.00 7.53
N PHE A 121 -7.57 -8.32 6.99
CA PHE A 121 -8.54 -7.32 6.55
C PHE A 121 -9.10 -6.50 7.72
N ALA A 122 -9.44 -7.13 8.84
CA ALA A 122 -9.88 -6.41 10.02
C ALA A 122 -8.82 -5.39 10.48
N PHE A 123 -7.55 -5.77 10.44
CA PHE A 123 -6.45 -4.87 10.73
C PHE A 123 -6.37 -3.72 9.72
N ILE A 124 -6.28 -4.00 8.42
CA ILE A 124 -6.17 -2.97 7.36
C ILE A 124 -7.32 -1.96 7.46
N LEU A 125 -8.55 -2.43 7.68
CA LEU A 125 -9.75 -1.59 7.74
C LEU A 125 -9.90 -0.82 9.07
N SER A 126 -9.17 -1.20 10.11
CA SER A 126 -9.21 -0.53 11.42
C SER A 126 -8.05 0.42 11.68
N MET A 127 -7.02 0.40 10.83
CA MET A 127 -5.88 1.30 10.97
C MET A 127 -6.25 2.75 10.62
N PRO A 128 -5.66 3.74 11.31
CA PRO A 128 -5.77 5.13 10.90
C PRO A 128 -5.29 5.32 9.46
N GLY A 129 -5.97 6.15 8.67
CA GLY A 129 -5.61 6.42 7.27
C GLY A 129 -6.68 5.96 6.29
N ALA A 130 -6.30 5.72 5.04
CA ALA A 130 -7.18 5.29 3.98
C ALA A 130 -6.88 3.84 3.56
N PRO A 131 -7.80 2.88 3.79
CA PRO A 131 -7.62 1.52 3.32
C PRO A 131 -7.85 1.43 1.80
N PHE A 132 -6.94 0.75 1.10
CA PHE A 132 -7.07 0.42 -0.32
C PHE A 132 -7.17 -1.09 -0.49
N ILE A 133 -8.22 -1.55 -1.12
CA ILE A 133 -8.44 -2.97 -1.39
C ILE A 133 -8.13 -3.24 -2.86
N TYR A 134 -7.14 -4.08 -3.10
CA TYR A 134 -6.80 -4.53 -4.45
C TYR A 134 -7.87 -5.51 -4.94
N TYR A 135 -8.35 -5.32 -6.17
CA TYR A 135 -9.43 -6.13 -6.71
C TYR A 135 -9.16 -7.63 -6.58
N GLY A 136 -10.16 -8.37 -6.14
CA GLY A 136 -10.08 -9.80 -5.94
C GLY A 136 -9.50 -10.24 -4.58
N ASP A 137 -8.80 -9.37 -3.86
CA ASP A 137 -8.34 -9.71 -2.53
C ASP A 137 -9.52 -9.88 -1.56
N GLU A 138 -10.61 -9.14 -1.76
CA GLU A 138 -11.86 -9.22 -0.99
C GLU A 138 -12.56 -10.58 -1.10
N ILE A 139 -12.32 -11.31 -2.18
CA ILE A 139 -12.80 -12.69 -2.36
C ILE A 139 -11.70 -13.74 -2.16
N GLY A 140 -10.51 -13.32 -1.73
CA GLY A 140 -9.38 -14.21 -1.50
C GLY A 140 -8.76 -14.77 -2.77
N MET A 141 -8.78 -14.03 -3.88
CA MET A 141 -8.10 -14.44 -5.12
C MET A 141 -6.63 -14.78 -4.85
N ARG A 142 -6.21 -15.91 -5.38
CA ARG A 142 -4.83 -16.40 -5.22
C ARG A 142 -3.90 -15.83 -6.28
N TYR A 143 -2.64 -15.76 -5.93
CA TYR A 143 -1.57 -15.54 -6.88
C TYR A 143 -1.50 -16.73 -7.87
N VAL A 144 -1.42 -16.44 -9.17
CA VAL A 144 -1.31 -17.49 -10.20
C VAL A 144 0.16 -17.80 -10.44
N GLU A 145 0.58 -19.00 -10.02
CA GLU A 145 1.97 -19.44 -10.16
C GLU A 145 2.33 -19.78 -11.60
N GLY A 146 3.60 -19.66 -11.94
CA GLY A 146 4.16 -20.13 -13.21
C GLY A 146 3.86 -19.26 -14.42
N LEU A 147 3.16 -18.13 -14.27
CA LEU A 147 2.96 -17.19 -15.37
C LEU A 147 4.28 -16.51 -15.73
N LYS A 148 4.59 -16.51 -17.03
CA LYS A 148 5.80 -15.88 -17.54
C LYS A 148 5.68 -14.34 -17.43
N SER A 149 6.62 -13.74 -16.72
CA SER A 149 6.72 -12.28 -16.69
C SER A 149 7.23 -11.76 -18.03
N VAL A 150 6.60 -10.72 -18.56
CA VAL A 150 7.04 -9.98 -19.74
C VAL A 150 7.76 -8.68 -19.38
N GLU A 151 7.88 -8.38 -18.10
CA GLU A 151 8.43 -7.13 -17.56
C GLU A 151 9.77 -7.36 -16.85
N GLY A 152 10.83 -7.59 -17.60
CA GLY A 152 12.20 -7.42 -17.09
C GLY A 152 12.59 -8.25 -15.85
N GLY A 153 11.98 -9.41 -15.62
CA GLY A 153 12.40 -10.35 -14.58
C GLY A 153 11.68 -10.23 -13.22
N TYR A 154 10.77 -9.30 -13.05
CA TYR A 154 9.94 -9.25 -11.85
C TYR A 154 8.79 -10.26 -11.96
N ASN A 155 8.60 -11.06 -10.91
CA ASN A 155 7.59 -12.11 -10.89
C ASN A 155 6.24 -11.59 -10.36
N ARG A 156 5.65 -10.62 -11.09
CA ARG A 156 4.43 -9.89 -10.69
C ARG A 156 3.17 -10.34 -11.43
N THR A 157 3.32 -11.06 -12.54
CA THR A 157 2.22 -11.41 -13.45
C THR A 157 1.09 -12.17 -12.75
N GLY A 158 1.41 -12.99 -11.77
CA GLY A 158 0.42 -13.77 -11.01
C GLY A 158 -0.53 -12.95 -10.14
N SER A 159 -0.17 -11.70 -9.81
CA SER A 159 -1.06 -10.76 -9.10
C SER A 159 -2.01 -10.01 -10.03
N ARG A 160 -1.77 -10.06 -11.34
CA ARG A 160 -2.45 -9.28 -12.37
C ARG A 160 -3.45 -10.09 -13.18
N SER A 161 -3.85 -11.27 -12.67
CA SER A 161 -4.88 -12.09 -13.31
C SER A 161 -6.21 -11.35 -13.33
N PRO A 162 -7.07 -11.59 -14.36
CA PRO A 162 -8.41 -11.00 -14.40
C PRO A 162 -9.22 -11.33 -13.15
N MET A 163 -10.18 -10.44 -12.81
CA MET A 163 -11.12 -10.67 -11.72
C MET A 163 -11.92 -11.95 -11.95
N GLN A 164 -12.04 -12.76 -10.92
CA GLN A 164 -12.93 -13.92 -10.92
C GLN A 164 -14.37 -13.50 -10.56
N TRP A 165 -15.28 -13.65 -11.51
CA TRP A 165 -16.68 -13.31 -11.33
C TRP A 165 -17.57 -14.52 -11.06
N ASP A 166 -17.12 -15.71 -11.47
CA ASP A 166 -17.82 -16.99 -11.32
C ASP A 166 -16.84 -18.17 -11.33
N ASP A 167 -17.36 -19.39 -11.27
CA ASP A 167 -16.57 -20.62 -11.24
C ASP A 167 -16.01 -21.03 -12.63
N SER A 168 -16.26 -20.25 -13.67
CA SER A 168 -15.86 -20.57 -15.06
C SER A 168 -14.52 -19.93 -15.47
N THR A 169 -13.89 -19.13 -14.62
CA THR A 169 -12.65 -18.41 -14.89
C THR A 169 -11.48 -18.87 -14.02
#